data_dd435f6df5a6552cc65acf1b327f380e
#
_entry.id   dd435f6df5a6552cc65acf1b327f380e
#
_cell.length_a   1.000
_cell.length_b   1.000
_cell.length_c   1.000
_cell.angle_alpha   90.00
_cell.angle_beta   90.00
_cell.angle_gamma   90.00
#
_symmetry.space_group_name_H-M   'P 1'
#
loop_
_entity.id
_entity.type
_entity.pdbx_description
1 polymer ?
#
loop_
_entity_poly.entity_id
_entity_poly.type
_entity_poly.pdbx_seq_one_letter_code
_entity_poly.pdbx_strand_id
1 'polypeptide(L)'
;MKHKAVKKENVGAIDKIMEELEDLRKYCRENENLEKSHMALIVASYRFRLIQLCKGFLNQGFITTAQMEQLTEFYKLYTGLGGNGQAKVYYDKAMLLPLKIDDDENDA
;
A
#
# COMPACT_ATOMS: atom_id res chain seq x y z
N MET A 1 31.61 -27.38 -12.25
CA MET A 1 31.11 -27.02 -11.43
C MET A 1 30.84 -27.49 -10.13
N LYS A 2 30.04 -26.95 -9.43
CA LYS A 2 29.79 -27.28 -8.13
C LYS A 2 29.27 -28.58 -7.88
N HIS A 3 28.52 -29.14 -8.71
CA HIS A 3 27.93 -30.41 -8.39
C HIS A 3 28.92 -31.50 -8.19
N LYS A 4 30.04 -31.40 -8.78
CA LYS A 4 30.97 -32.43 -8.59
C LYS A 4 31.40 -32.53 -7.21
N ALA A 5 31.55 -31.48 -6.53
CA ALA A 5 32.04 -31.55 -5.20
C ALA A 5 31.10 -32.27 -4.30
N VAL A 6 29.89 -32.26 -4.62
CA VAL A 6 28.90 -32.87 -3.76
C VAL A 6 29.08 -34.33 -3.55
N LYS A 7 29.44 -35.04 -4.55
CA LYS A 7 29.57 -36.41 -4.38
C LYS A 7 30.47 -36.86 -3.37
N LYS A 8 31.59 -36.39 -3.22
CA LYS A 8 32.48 -36.96 -2.33
C LYS A 8 32.29 -36.56 -0.95
N GLU A 9 31.68 -35.49 -0.68
CA GLU A 9 31.54 -35.09 0.67
C GLU A 9 30.12 -35.06 1.09
N ASN A 10 29.45 -36.14 1.09
CA ASN A 10 28.07 -36.20 1.46
C ASN A 10 27.76 -35.65 2.82
N VAL A 11 28.56 -36.00 3.81
CA VAL A 11 28.30 -35.54 5.16
C VAL A 11 28.47 -34.03 5.24
N GLY A 12 29.56 -33.55 4.67
CA GLY A 12 29.81 -32.12 4.68
C GLY A 12 28.75 -31.36 3.89
N ALA A 13 28.27 -31.97 2.80
CA ALA A 13 27.27 -31.31 1.98
C ALA A 13 25.97 -31.15 2.73
N ILE A 14 25.59 -32.14 3.52
CA ILE A 14 24.36 -32.07 4.27
C ILE A 14 24.44 -30.97 5.33
N ASP A 15 25.56 -30.89 6.03
CA ASP A 15 25.75 -29.86 7.04
C ASP A 15 25.65 -28.49 6.42
N LYS A 16 26.23 -28.33 5.24
CA LYS A 16 26.20 -27.07 4.57
C LYS A 16 24.78 -26.69 4.15
N ILE A 17 24.02 -27.66 3.69
CA ILE A 17 22.65 -27.42 3.30
C ILE A 17 21.83 -26.99 4.50
N MET A 18 22.05 -27.61 5.65
CA MET A 18 21.33 -27.27 6.85
C MET A 18 21.64 -25.83 7.25
N GLU A 19 22.89 -25.45 7.13
CA GLU A 19 23.32 -24.11 7.46
C GLU A 19 22.67 -23.11 6.53
N GLU A 20 22.61 -23.41 5.25
CA GLU A 20 22.00 -22.54 4.28
C GLU A 20 20.51 -22.39 4.51
N LEU A 21 19.86 -23.47 4.95
CA LEU A 21 18.45 -23.41 5.26
C LEU A 21 18.19 -22.49 6.45
N GLU A 22 19.08 -22.53 7.42
CA GLU A 22 18.93 -21.70 8.59
C GLU A 22 19.09 -20.22 8.19
N ASP A 23 20.06 -19.94 7.35
CA ASP A 23 20.28 -18.59 6.85
C ASP A 23 19.07 -18.10 6.06
N LEU A 24 18.48 -18.99 5.28
CA LEU A 24 17.34 -18.65 4.48
C LEU A 24 16.14 -18.33 5.35
N ARG A 25 15.94 -19.09 6.43
CA ARG A 25 14.86 -18.84 7.34
C ARG A 25 15.00 -17.48 8.00
N LYS A 26 16.24 -17.15 8.36
CA LYS A 26 16.52 -15.89 8.99
C LYS A 26 16.23 -14.75 8.02
N TYR A 27 16.65 -14.93 6.77
CA TYR A 27 16.43 -13.94 5.74
C TYR A 27 14.93 -13.72 5.52
N CYS A 28 14.15 -14.79 5.48
CA CYS A 28 12.72 -14.68 5.30
C CYS A 28 12.05 -13.93 6.43
N ARG A 29 12.49 -14.20 7.66
CA ARG A 29 11.93 -13.50 8.81
C ARG A 29 12.22 -12.02 8.75
N GLU A 30 13.44 -11.67 8.36
CA GLU A 30 13.84 -10.28 8.26
C GLU A 30 13.08 -9.58 7.15
N ASN A 31 12.85 -10.29 6.05
CA ASN A 31 12.11 -9.71 4.95
C ASN A 31 10.64 -9.52 5.30
N GLU A 32 10.07 -10.42 6.08
CA GLU A 32 8.69 -10.25 6.50
C GLU A 32 8.54 -8.98 7.31
N ASN A 33 9.49 -8.76 8.23
CA ASN A 33 9.43 -7.57 9.05
C ASN A 33 9.59 -6.32 8.19
N LEU A 34 10.44 -6.40 7.18
CA LEU A 34 10.67 -5.28 6.30
C LEU A 34 9.41 -4.99 5.50
N GLU A 35 8.73 -6.03 5.03
CA GLU A 35 7.51 -5.86 4.28
C GLU A 35 6.43 -5.23 5.11
N LYS A 36 6.34 -5.61 6.38
CA LYS A 36 5.34 -5.03 7.26
C LYS A 36 5.63 -3.55 7.48
N SER A 37 6.90 -3.20 7.63
CA SER A 37 7.28 -1.82 7.80
C SER A 37 6.98 -1.02 6.54
N HIS A 38 7.23 -1.62 5.38
CA HIS A 38 6.95 -0.98 4.11
C HIS A 38 5.45 -0.74 3.97
N MET A 39 4.66 -1.73 4.35
CA MET A 39 3.23 -1.61 4.24
C MET A 39 2.70 -0.51 5.15
N ALA A 40 3.23 -0.42 6.36
CA ALA A 40 2.84 0.64 7.28
C ALA A 40 3.16 2.01 6.69
N LEU A 41 4.30 2.11 6.03
CA LEU A 41 4.71 3.35 5.42
C LEU A 41 3.79 3.71 4.24
N ILE A 42 3.43 2.72 3.44
CA ILE A 42 2.53 2.94 2.32
C ILE A 42 1.17 3.40 2.81
N VAL A 43 0.64 2.75 3.84
CA VAL A 43 -0.66 3.13 4.39
C VAL A 43 -0.60 4.55 4.93
N ALA A 44 0.48 4.90 5.62
CA ALA A 44 0.63 6.25 6.16
C ALA A 44 0.72 7.28 5.04
N SER A 45 1.40 6.96 3.95
CA SER A 45 1.52 7.84 2.81
C SER A 45 0.17 8.05 2.14
N TYR A 46 -0.60 6.98 2.00
CA TYR A 46 -1.92 7.06 1.39
C TYR A 46 -2.85 7.87 2.29
N ARG A 47 -2.73 7.69 3.62
CA ARG A 47 -3.54 8.46 4.55
C ARG A 47 -3.28 9.95 4.38
N PHE A 48 -2.01 10.31 4.31
CA PHE A 48 -1.62 11.71 4.19
C PHE A 48 -2.19 12.28 2.89
N ARG A 49 -2.03 11.56 1.77
CA ARG A 49 -2.55 12.02 0.49
C ARG A 49 -4.05 12.14 0.49
N LEU A 50 -4.72 11.16 1.08
CA LEU A 50 -6.18 11.16 1.13
C LEU A 50 -6.68 12.37 1.91
N ILE A 51 -6.05 12.66 3.05
CA ILE A 51 -6.43 13.81 3.85
C ILE A 51 -6.18 15.10 3.08
N GLN A 52 -5.05 15.19 2.37
CA GLN A 52 -4.73 16.37 1.58
C GLN A 52 -5.75 16.58 0.48
N LEU A 53 -6.16 15.52 -0.19
CA LEU A 53 -7.16 15.62 -1.23
C LEU A 53 -8.48 16.12 -0.66
N CYS A 54 -8.90 15.53 0.45
CA CYS A 54 -10.16 15.94 1.07
C CYS A 54 -10.12 17.39 1.53
N LYS A 55 -9.01 17.82 2.08
CA LYS A 55 -8.86 19.20 2.50
C LYS A 55 -8.95 20.13 1.29
N GLY A 56 -8.39 19.70 0.17
CA GLY A 56 -8.47 20.49 -1.05
C GLY A 56 -9.90 20.65 -1.51
N PHE A 57 -10.69 19.58 -1.46
CA PHE A 57 -12.08 19.64 -1.88
C PHE A 57 -12.90 20.49 -0.90
N LEU A 58 -12.63 20.33 0.40
CA LEU A 58 -13.32 21.12 1.40
C LEU A 58 -13.02 22.62 1.22
N ASN A 59 -11.80 22.91 0.83
CA ASN A 59 -11.41 24.29 0.58
C ASN A 59 -12.07 24.80 -0.70
N GLN A 60 -12.25 23.93 -1.68
CA GLN A 60 -12.92 24.28 -2.92
C GLN A 60 -14.39 24.55 -2.70
N GLY A 61 -14.96 23.89 -1.71
CA GLY A 61 -16.36 24.12 -1.36
C GLY A 61 -17.37 23.27 -2.11
N PHE A 62 -16.92 22.45 -3.04
CA PHE A 62 -17.77 21.54 -3.78
C PHE A 62 -16.90 20.41 -4.30
N ILE A 63 -17.53 19.39 -4.85
CA ILE A 63 -16.79 18.27 -5.43
C ILE A 63 -17.44 17.93 -6.76
N THR A 64 -16.63 17.70 -7.79
CA THR A 64 -17.19 17.38 -9.10
C THR A 64 -17.43 15.88 -9.18
N THR A 65 -18.16 15.45 -10.18
CA THR A 65 -18.46 14.03 -10.37
C THR A 65 -17.17 13.24 -10.54
N ALA A 66 -16.26 13.73 -11.34
CA ALA A 66 -14.98 13.05 -11.56
C ALA A 66 -14.17 12.99 -10.29
N GLN A 67 -14.15 14.09 -9.52
CA GLN A 67 -13.41 14.13 -8.28
C GLN A 67 -14.00 13.16 -7.26
N MET A 68 -15.33 13.06 -7.22
CA MET A 68 -15.98 12.14 -6.32
C MET A 68 -15.62 10.70 -6.64
N GLU A 69 -15.59 10.35 -7.91
CA GLU A 69 -15.23 9.01 -8.33
C GLU A 69 -13.78 8.71 -7.97
N GLN A 70 -12.89 9.65 -8.19
CA GLN A 70 -11.50 9.48 -7.86
C GLN A 70 -11.31 9.33 -6.37
N LEU A 71 -12.00 10.14 -5.61
CA LEU A 71 -11.90 10.11 -4.16
C LEU A 71 -12.42 8.77 -3.61
N THR A 72 -13.53 8.29 -4.14
CA THR A 72 -14.11 7.03 -3.72
C THR A 72 -13.16 5.88 -4.01
N GLU A 73 -12.54 5.88 -5.19
CA GLU A 73 -11.60 4.85 -5.56
C GLU A 73 -10.38 4.89 -4.65
N PHE A 74 -9.88 6.08 -4.38
CA PHE A 74 -8.71 6.24 -3.53
C PHE A 74 -9.03 5.71 -2.12
N TYR A 75 -10.20 6.04 -1.61
CA TYR A 75 -10.59 5.62 -0.28
C TYR A 75 -10.74 4.09 -0.21
N LYS A 76 -11.24 3.47 -1.27
CA LYS A 76 -11.36 2.03 -1.32
C LYS A 76 -9.98 1.39 -1.27
N LEU A 77 -9.03 1.92 -2.02
CA LEU A 77 -7.68 1.41 -2.01
C LEU A 77 -7.07 1.55 -0.61
N TYR A 78 -7.29 2.70 0.01
CA TYR A 78 -6.74 2.97 1.32
C TYR A 78 -7.29 2.00 2.37
N THR A 79 -8.59 1.76 2.36
CA THR A 79 -9.19 0.84 3.33
C THR A 79 -8.79 -0.59 3.00
N GLY A 80 -8.63 -0.91 1.72
CA GLY A 80 -8.18 -2.23 1.31
C GLY A 80 -6.79 -2.55 1.80
N LEU A 81 -5.97 -1.51 2.04
CA LEU A 81 -4.64 -1.70 2.58
C LEU A 81 -4.66 -1.74 4.11
N GLY A 82 -5.82 -1.67 4.70
CA GLY A 82 -5.92 -1.69 6.15
C GLY A 82 -5.98 -0.32 6.79
N GLY A 83 -6.18 0.71 5.97
CA GLY A 83 -6.22 2.06 6.50
C GLY A 83 -7.51 2.34 7.23
N ASN A 84 -7.45 3.22 8.21
CA ASN A 84 -8.63 3.62 8.97
C ASN A 84 -8.32 4.92 9.68
N GLY A 85 -9.20 5.34 10.55
CA GLY A 85 -8.94 6.47 11.44
C GLY A 85 -9.27 7.82 10.85
N GLN A 86 -8.37 8.77 11.03
CA GLN A 86 -8.61 10.14 10.66
C GLN A 86 -9.06 10.40 9.24
N ALA A 87 -8.53 9.65 8.32
CA ALA A 87 -8.87 9.85 6.92
C ALA A 87 -10.36 9.68 6.66
N LYS A 88 -11.00 8.81 7.43
CA LYS A 88 -12.43 8.59 7.24
C LYS A 88 -13.22 9.85 7.57
N VAL A 89 -12.80 10.57 8.58
CA VAL A 89 -13.48 11.79 8.98
C VAL A 89 -13.44 12.80 7.84
N TYR A 90 -12.27 12.97 7.23
CA TYR A 90 -12.12 13.91 6.13
C TYR A 90 -12.87 13.42 4.89
N TYR A 91 -12.82 12.11 4.64
CA TYR A 91 -13.53 11.54 3.51
C TYR A 91 -15.03 11.78 3.66
N ASP A 92 -15.58 11.50 4.83
CA ASP A 92 -16.99 11.68 5.06
C ASP A 92 -17.41 13.15 4.88
N LYS A 93 -16.57 14.06 5.32
CA LYS A 93 -16.86 15.46 5.15
C LYS A 93 -16.84 15.87 3.68
N ALA A 94 -15.87 15.36 2.94
CA ALA A 94 -15.77 15.69 1.52
C ALA A 94 -16.95 15.14 0.75
N MET A 95 -17.45 13.97 1.15
CA MET A 95 -18.58 13.37 0.45
C MET A 95 -19.89 14.11 0.70
N LEU A 96 -19.90 14.99 1.67
CA LEU A 96 -21.08 15.79 1.94
C LEU A 96 -21.07 17.13 1.22
N LEU A 97 -20.01 17.39 0.47
CA LEU A 97 -19.92 18.64 -0.26
C LEU A 97 -20.94 18.68 -1.40
N PRO A 98 -21.36 19.86 -1.82
CA PRO A 98 -22.26 19.96 -2.97
C PRO A 98 -21.60 19.36 -4.19
N LEU A 99 -22.36 18.58 -4.92
CA LEU A 99 -21.87 17.92 -6.11
C LEU A 99 -22.03 18.82 -7.30
N LYS A 100 -20.96 18.94 -8.08
CA LYS A 100 -21.01 19.71 -9.30
C LYS A 100 -20.80 18.75 -10.44
N ILE A 101 -21.71 18.72 -11.39
CA ILE A 101 -21.62 17.80 -12.49
C ILE A 101 -20.61 18.25 -13.52
N ASP A 102 -19.83 17.29 -13.99
CA ASP A 102 -18.75 17.57 -14.91
C ASP A 102 -19.16 17.60 -16.36
N ASP A 103 -20.40 17.79 -16.65
CA ASP A 103 -20.84 17.72 -18.00
C ASP A 103 -20.34 18.88 -18.82
N ASP A 104 -19.91 19.92 -18.20
CA ASP A 104 -19.38 21.04 -18.90
C ASP A 104 -18.20 20.71 -19.70
N GLU A 105 -17.38 19.84 -19.19
CA GLU A 105 -16.22 19.47 -19.89
C GLU A 105 -16.57 18.77 -21.12
N ASN A 106 -17.66 18.12 -21.15
CA ASN A 106 -18.05 17.37 -22.29
C ASN A 106 -18.58 18.27 -23.37
N ASP A 107 -19.01 19.41 -22.97
CA ASP A 107 -19.55 20.32 -23.93
C ASP A 107 -18.46 21.00 -24.70
N ALA A 108 -17.31 20.95 -24.15
CA ALA A 108 -16.21 21.67 -24.80
C ALA A 108 -15.79 21.07 -26.11
#